data_b37ab686f182af66523425a8fb0bcd49
#
_entry.id   b37ab686f182af66523425a8fb0bcd49
#
_cell.length_a   1.000
_cell.length_b   1.000
_cell.length_c   1.000
_cell.angle_alpha   90.00
_cell.angle_beta   90.00
_cell.angle_gamma   90.00
#
_symmetry.space_group_name_H-M   'P 1'
#
loop_
_entity.id
_entity.type
_entity.pdbx_description
1 polymer ?
#
loop_
_entity_poly.entity_id
_entity_poly.type
_entity_poly.pdbx_seq_one_letter_code
_entity_poly.pdbx_strand_id
1 'polypeptide(L)'
;KDGRRLISVVLGCSVKSIGGQNKLMNFVDSATLLDWGYNNFSVKTIFTTEDLIQEVPVALSKETNGVLVHAAEDVSFLLPNDVTPDMLERKVTVYGDTAYAPIEAGQELGEMTLSYDGYTYATVKLLAADSVSVNRFLQGKYILGQFFSKTIVKIVTIVVILLALFLVVWFKMLRPKKRYSSRRKNGSGFRNYRGRRR
;
A
#
# COMPACT_ATOMS: atom_id res chain seq x y z
N LYS A 1 -4.20 41.90 10.63
CA LYS A 1 -3.84 41.74 12.02
C LYS A 1 -3.24 40.34 12.22
N ASP A 2 -2.13 40.21 12.89
CA ASP A 2 -1.47 38.89 13.23
C ASP A 2 -1.24 37.99 12.02
N GLY A 3 -0.88 38.54 10.85
CA GLY A 3 -0.68 37.81 9.59
C GLY A 3 -2.00 37.35 8.91
N ARG A 4 -3.12 37.48 9.58
CA ARG A 4 -4.43 37.06 9.04
C ARG A 4 -5.05 38.16 8.16
N ARG A 5 -5.70 37.75 7.08
CA ARG A 5 -6.47 38.61 6.19
C ARG A 5 -7.94 38.18 6.24
N LEU A 6 -8.84 39.08 6.64
CA LEU A 6 -10.28 38.90 6.57
C LEU A 6 -10.89 39.91 5.62
N ILE A 7 -11.94 39.51 4.94
CA ILE A 7 -12.73 40.34 4.04
C ILE A 7 -14.18 40.29 4.52
N SER A 8 -14.77 41.46 4.76
CA SER A 8 -16.20 41.57 5.06
C SER A 8 -16.94 42.22 3.87
N VAL A 9 -18.13 41.70 3.57
CA VAL A 9 -19.04 42.28 2.57
C VAL A 9 -20.37 42.47 3.27
N VAL A 10 -20.82 43.73 3.32
CA VAL A 10 -22.09 44.14 3.93
C VAL A 10 -22.95 44.86 2.91
N LEU A 11 -24.18 44.40 2.73
CA LEU A 11 -25.16 44.92 1.79
C LEU A 11 -26.40 45.41 2.49
N GLY A 12 -27.13 46.36 1.88
CA GLY A 12 -28.42 46.87 2.39
C GLY A 12 -28.30 47.74 3.64
N CYS A 13 -27.11 48.26 3.95
CA CYS A 13 -26.91 49.11 5.13
C CYS A 13 -27.48 50.50 4.92
N SER A 14 -28.13 51.01 5.91
CA SER A 14 -28.69 52.38 5.96
C SER A 14 -27.84 53.31 6.85
N VAL A 15 -28.10 54.59 6.75
CA VAL A 15 -27.55 55.57 7.70
C VAL A 15 -28.42 55.56 8.96
N LYS A 16 -27.83 55.45 10.15
CA LYS A 16 -28.52 55.53 11.44
C LYS A 16 -27.91 56.59 12.33
N SER A 17 -28.74 57.30 13.07
CA SER A 17 -28.25 58.22 14.08
C SER A 17 -27.93 57.45 15.39
N ILE A 18 -26.69 57.47 15.79
CA ILE A 18 -26.20 56.82 17.01
C ILE A 18 -25.47 57.88 17.83
N GLY A 19 -25.99 58.15 19.05
CA GLY A 19 -25.41 59.17 19.94
C GLY A 19 -25.45 60.58 19.35
N GLY A 20 -26.49 60.90 18.53
CA GLY A 20 -26.66 62.20 17.89
C GLY A 20 -25.81 62.41 16.61
N GLN A 21 -25.07 61.39 16.16
CA GLN A 21 -24.27 61.43 14.94
C GLN A 21 -24.81 60.45 13.91
N ASN A 22 -24.89 60.86 12.64
CA ASN A 22 -25.26 60.01 11.54
C ASN A 22 -24.08 59.11 11.20
N LYS A 23 -24.24 57.79 11.40
CA LYS A 23 -23.23 56.77 11.07
C LYS A 23 -23.62 55.94 9.85
N LEU A 24 -22.70 55.72 8.95
CA LEU A 24 -22.85 54.80 7.88
C LEU A 24 -22.71 53.36 8.43
N MET A 25 -23.81 52.61 8.43
CA MET A 25 -23.87 51.32 9.07
C MET A 25 -22.97 50.27 8.39
N ASN A 26 -22.69 50.42 7.11
CA ASN A 26 -21.77 49.54 6.41
C ASN A 26 -20.38 49.50 7.08
N PHE A 27 -19.83 50.62 7.53
CA PHE A 27 -18.55 50.67 8.24
C PHE A 27 -18.66 50.07 9.63
N VAL A 28 -19.77 50.34 10.33
CA VAL A 28 -20.00 49.80 11.70
C VAL A 28 -20.17 48.28 11.65
N ASP A 29 -20.99 47.78 10.73
CA ASP A 29 -21.26 46.35 10.58
C ASP A 29 -20.04 45.60 10.07
N SER A 30 -19.26 46.20 9.10
CA SER A 30 -18.01 45.64 8.65
C SER A 30 -16.97 45.51 9.78
N ALA A 31 -16.83 46.58 10.59
CA ALA A 31 -15.93 46.54 11.75
C ALA A 31 -16.31 45.43 12.75
N THR A 32 -17.63 45.35 13.05
CA THR A 32 -18.17 44.35 13.99
C THR A 32 -17.91 42.93 13.44
N LEU A 33 -18.15 42.69 12.17
CA LEU A 33 -17.88 41.38 11.54
C LEU A 33 -16.39 41.02 11.55
N LEU A 34 -15.52 41.98 11.25
CA LEU A 34 -14.08 41.76 11.28
C LEU A 34 -13.57 41.50 12.70
N ASP A 35 -14.05 42.27 13.67
CA ASP A 35 -13.72 42.07 15.10
C ASP A 35 -14.20 40.68 15.57
N TRP A 36 -15.41 40.28 15.21
CA TRP A 36 -15.92 38.96 15.50
C TRP A 36 -15.05 37.88 14.89
N GLY A 37 -14.69 37.99 13.61
CA GLY A 37 -13.82 37.02 12.93
C GLY A 37 -12.44 36.93 13.58
N TYR A 38 -11.80 38.05 13.93
CA TYR A 38 -10.51 38.05 14.59
C TYR A 38 -10.54 37.48 16.02
N ASN A 39 -11.63 37.65 16.71
CA ASN A 39 -11.80 37.19 18.10
C ASN A 39 -12.22 35.74 18.23
N ASN A 40 -12.91 35.18 17.21
CA ASN A 40 -13.47 33.82 17.29
C ASN A 40 -12.73 32.78 16.46
N PHE A 41 -11.82 33.20 15.59
CA PHE A 41 -11.05 32.27 14.75
C PHE A 41 -9.56 32.53 14.89
N SER A 42 -8.76 31.45 14.85
CA SER A 42 -7.31 31.51 14.83
C SER A 42 -6.74 30.45 13.87
N VAL A 43 -5.57 30.75 13.29
CA VAL A 43 -4.82 29.74 12.54
C VAL A 43 -4.18 28.78 13.54
N LYS A 44 -4.48 27.51 13.40
CA LYS A 44 -3.93 26.44 14.21
C LYS A 44 -3.14 25.48 13.34
N THR A 45 -1.91 25.17 13.73
CA THR A 45 -1.12 24.12 13.12
C THR A 45 -1.63 22.77 13.63
N ILE A 46 -1.95 21.88 12.71
CA ILE A 46 -2.51 20.55 13.01
C ILE A 46 -1.40 19.51 12.97
N PHE A 47 -0.56 19.56 11.93
CA PHE A 47 0.62 18.73 11.75
C PHE A 47 1.75 19.53 11.14
N THR A 48 2.96 19.14 11.48
CA THR A 48 4.19 19.54 10.80
C THR A 48 4.74 18.37 10.01
N THR A 49 5.68 18.63 9.12
CA THR A 49 6.40 17.60 8.37
C THR A 49 7.22 16.65 9.24
N GLU A 50 7.48 17.02 10.49
CA GLU A 50 8.21 16.21 11.47
C GLU A 50 7.30 15.26 12.27
N ASP A 51 5.98 15.51 12.25
CA ASP A 51 5.01 14.70 13.00
C ASP A 51 4.74 13.36 12.32
N LEU A 52 5.05 12.27 13.02
CA LEU A 52 4.72 10.92 12.58
C LEU A 52 3.25 10.64 12.87
N ILE A 53 2.49 10.35 11.81
CA ILE A 53 1.02 10.28 11.87
C ILE A 53 0.55 8.85 12.14
N GLN A 54 1.04 7.89 11.37
CA GLN A 54 0.56 6.51 11.42
C GLN A 54 1.62 5.55 10.85
N GLU A 55 1.57 4.29 11.28
CA GLU A 55 2.31 3.20 10.67
C GLU A 55 1.47 2.55 9.57
N VAL A 56 2.06 2.40 8.37
CA VAL A 56 1.47 1.73 7.21
C VAL A 56 2.08 0.34 7.08
N PRO A 57 1.27 -0.73 6.98
CA PRO A 57 1.79 -2.09 6.82
C PRO A 57 2.61 -2.24 5.54
N VAL A 58 3.77 -2.90 5.64
CA VAL A 58 4.67 -3.16 4.50
C VAL A 58 4.83 -4.65 4.28
N ALA A 59 4.59 -5.07 3.04
CA ALA A 59 4.86 -6.43 2.58
C ALA A 59 6.19 -6.52 1.83
N LEU A 60 6.71 -7.75 1.68
CA LEU A 60 7.93 -8.11 0.97
C LEU A 60 9.22 -7.58 1.59
N SER A 61 9.18 -7.07 2.83
CA SER A 61 10.36 -6.76 3.63
C SER A 61 10.60 -7.84 4.70
N LYS A 62 11.85 -7.95 5.19
CA LYS A 62 12.21 -8.70 6.40
C LYS A 62 12.65 -7.79 7.54
N GLU A 63 12.98 -6.56 7.23
CA GLU A 63 13.54 -5.60 8.19
C GLU A 63 12.45 -5.03 9.08
N THR A 64 11.30 -4.73 8.47
CA THR A 64 10.13 -4.18 9.17
C THR A 64 8.83 -4.69 8.54
N ASN A 65 7.77 -4.71 9.34
CA ASN A 65 6.42 -5.00 8.87
C ASN A 65 5.59 -3.73 8.65
N GLY A 66 6.15 -2.56 8.94
CA GLY A 66 5.49 -1.27 8.76
C GLY A 66 6.48 -0.15 8.50
N VAL A 67 6.01 0.94 7.95
CA VAL A 67 6.73 2.20 7.77
C VAL A 67 5.89 3.34 8.32
N LEU A 68 6.53 4.24 9.06
CA LEU A 68 5.87 5.44 9.56
C LEU A 68 5.69 6.44 8.41
N VAL A 69 4.58 7.16 8.43
CA VAL A 69 4.29 8.21 7.46
C VAL A 69 4.11 9.55 8.15
N HIS A 70 4.48 10.62 7.46
CA HIS A 70 4.31 12.01 7.86
C HIS A 70 3.58 12.80 6.77
N ALA A 71 3.09 13.99 7.10
CA ALA A 71 2.49 14.88 6.13
C ALA A 71 3.52 15.42 5.12
N ALA A 72 3.14 15.55 3.84
CA ALA A 72 4.02 16.10 2.81
C ALA A 72 4.37 17.58 3.03
N GLU A 73 3.52 18.30 3.76
CA GLU A 73 3.66 19.72 4.07
C GLU A 73 3.05 20.04 5.45
N ASP A 74 3.44 21.18 6.02
CA ASP A 74 2.85 21.67 7.26
C ASP A 74 1.38 22.02 7.05
N VAL A 75 0.53 21.50 7.92
CA VAL A 75 -0.93 21.62 7.80
C VAL A 75 -1.45 22.60 8.85
N SER A 76 -1.92 23.74 8.37
CA SER A 76 -2.48 24.79 9.23
C SER A 76 -3.80 25.31 8.67
N PHE A 77 -4.80 25.44 9.52
CA PHE A 77 -6.12 25.94 9.13
C PHE A 77 -6.62 27.06 10.03
N LEU A 78 -7.50 27.90 9.47
CA LEU A 78 -8.30 28.81 10.24
C LEU A 78 -9.44 28.03 10.89
N LEU A 79 -9.39 27.85 12.20
CA LEU A 79 -10.40 27.13 12.97
C LEU A 79 -11.04 28.04 14.02
N PRO A 80 -12.29 27.77 14.44
CA PRO A 80 -12.87 28.35 15.63
C PRO A 80 -11.95 28.16 16.84
N ASN A 81 -11.93 29.11 17.76
CA ASN A 81 -11.03 29.09 18.91
C ASN A 81 -11.32 27.92 19.88
N ASP A 82 -12.54 27.46 19.92
CA ASP A 82 -13.04 26.33 20.74
C ASP A 82 -12.68 24.95 20.10
N VAL A 83 -12.37 24.88 18.78
CA VAL A 83 -12.00 23.66 18.12
C VAL A 83 -10.51 23.40 18.30
N THR A 84 -10.14 22.28 18.90
CA THR A 84 -8.75 21.84 19.04
C THR A 84 -8.35 20.88 17.89
N PRO A 85 -7.06 20.73 17.60
CA PRO A 85 -6.59 19.76 16.60
C PRO A 85 -7.06 18.33 16.82
N ASP A 86 -7.30 17.94 18.09
CA ASP A 86 -7.74 16.60 18.48
C ASP A 86 -9.23 16.34 18.19
N MET A 87 -10.01 17.40 17.97
CA MET A 87 -11.43 17.29 17.59
C MET A 87 -11.62 17.04 16.08
N LEU A 88 -10.56 17.18 15.28
CA LEU A 88 -10.62 16.88 13.85
C LEU A 88 -10.65 15.38 13.64
N GLU A 89 -11.60 14.92 12.85
CA GLU A 89 -11.66 13.56 12.35
C GLU A 89 -10.54 13.35 11.31
N ARG A 90 -9.76 12.29 11.50
CA ARG A 90 -8.63 11.94 10.67
C ARG A 90 -8.92 10.65 9.94
N LYS A 91 -9.10 10.72 8.62
CA LYS A 91 -9.30 9.53 7.78
C LYS A 91 -8.08 9.32 6.93
N VAL A 92 -7.29 8.31 7.26
CA VAL A 92 -6.13 7.89 6.46
C VAL A 92 -6.58 6.87 5.41
N THR A 93 -6.19 7.10 4.18
CA THR A 93 -6.43 6.21 3.05
C THR A 93 -5.09 5.89 2.42
N VAL A 94 -4.63 4.65 2.59
CA VAL A 94 -3.39 4.14 1.97
C VAL A 94 -3.69 3.70 0.55
N TYR A 95 -2.76 3.91 -0.39
CA TYR A 95 -2.89 3.44 -1.77
C TYR A 95 -2.75 1.92 -1.84
N GLY A 96 -3.87 1.22 -1.75
CA GLY A 96 -3.96 -0.21 -1.56
C GLY A 96 -4.00 -0.59 -0.07
N ASP A 97 -4.30 -1.85 0.23
CA ASP A 97 -4.42 -2.32 1.62
C ASP A 97 -3.05 -2.43 2.32
N THR A 98 -1.97 -2.51 1.56
CA THR A 98 -0.61 -2.74 2.07
C THR A 98 0.40 -2.12 1.10
N ALA A 99 1.40 -1.43 1.61
CA ALA A 99 2.53 -0.97 0.82
C ALA A 99 3.49 -2.12 0.53
N TYR A 100 4.12 -2.11 -0.64
CA TYR A 100 5.06 -3.15 -1.05
C TYR A 100 6.48 -2.60 -1.14
N ALA A 101 7.42 -3.25 -0.44
CA ALA A 101 8.83 -2.93 -0.58
C ALA A 101 9.34 -3.24 -2.01
N PRO A 102 10.30 -2.45 -2.59
CA PRO A 102 11.04 -1.38 -1.91
C PRO A 102 10.22 -0.10 -1.77
N ILE A 103 10.45 0.63 -0.67
CA ILE A 103 9.88 1.95 -0.39
C ILE A 103 11.06 2.90 -0.21
N GLU A 104 11.00 4.06 -0.81
CA GLU A 104 11.99 5.12 -0.62
C GLU A 104 11.45 6.16 0.37
N ALA A 105 12.33 6.74 1.19
CA ALA A 105 11.96 7.85 2.05
C ALA A 105 11.42 9.02 1.20
N GLY A 106 10.29 9.61 1.62
CA GLY A 106 9.57 10.62 0.84
C GLY A 106 8.64 10.06 -0.24
N GLN A 107 8.54 8.73 -0.40
CA GLN A 107 7.59 8.13 -1.31
C GLN A 107 6.15 8.32 -0.80
N GLU A 108 5.26 8.75 -1.69
CA GLU A 108 3.83 8.91 -1.40
C GLU A 108 3.17 7.53 -1.22
N LEU A 109 2.59 7.28 -0.04
CA LEU A 109 1.96 6.01 0.30
C LEU A 109 0.44 6.10 0.48
N GLY A 110 -0.10 7.31 0.57
CA GLY A 110 -1.52 7.52 0.76
C GLY A 110 -1.85 8.98 0.97
N GLU A 111 -3.05 9.22 1.44
CA GLU A 111 -3.56 10.53 1.78
C GLU A 111 -4.33 10.52 3.11
N MET A 112 -4.35 11.65 3.78
CA MET A 112 -5.14 11.86 4.98
C MET A 112 -6.13 12.99 4.73
N THR A 113 -7.41 12.71 4.98
CA THR A 113 -8.49 13.70 4.95
C THR A 113 -8.78 14.15 6.37
N LEU A 114 -8.81 15.46 6.55
CA LEU A 114 -9.17 16.12 7.82
C LEU A 114 -10.57 16.71 7.71
N SER A 115 -11.46 16.33 8.60
CA SER A 115 -12.84 16.82 8.65
C SER A 115 -13.26 17.20 10.06
N TYR A 116 -14.23 18.09 10.15
CA TYR A 116 -14.87 18.50 11.38
C TYR A 116 -16.32 18.92 11.10
N ASP A 117 -17.25 18.44 11.87
CA ASP A 117 -18.69 18.74 11.73
C ASP A 117 -19.22 18.50 10.29
N GLY A 118 -18.73 17.41 9.64
CA GLY A 118 -19.10 17.05 8.26
C GLY A 118 -18.43 17.87 7.16
N TYR A 119 -17.62 18.86 7.49
CA TYR A 119 -16.86 19.65 6.53
C TYR A 119 -15.43 19.12 6.39
N THR A 120 -14.98 18.89 5.16
CA THR A 120 -13.60 18.56 4.86
C THR A 120 -12.77 19.83 4.75
N TYR A 121 -11.76 19.95 5.60
CA TYR A 121 -10.83 21.09 5.61
C TYR A 121 -9.69 20.92 4.62
N ALA A 122 -9.12 19.72 4.56
CA ALA A 122 -8.07 19.39 3.58
C ALA A 122 -7.91 17.88 3.38
N THR A 123 -7.25 17.57 2.27
CA THR A 123 -6.66 16.26 2.00
C THR A 123 -5.17 16.47 1.79
N VAL A 124 -4.35 15.78 2.57
CA VAL A 124 -2.90 15.93 2.64
C VAL A 124 -2.26 14.60 2.25
N LYS A 125 -1.22 14.66 1.43
CA LYS A 125 -0.44 13.48 1.04
C LYS A 125 0.39 12.98 2.20
N LEU A 126 0.51 11.66 2.32
CA LEU A 126 1.32 10.99 3.31
C LEU A 126 2.56 10.39 2.65
N LEU A 127 3.72 10.76 3.16
CA LEU A 127 5.02 10.32 2.69
C LEU A 127 5.66 9.35 3.68
N ALA A 128 6.42 8.38 3.14
CA ALA A 128 7.21 7.47 3.96
C ALA A 128 8.33 8.23 4.70
N ALA A 129 8.43 8.05 6.01
CA ALA A 129 9.50 8.64 6.82
C ALA A 129 10.85 7.98 6.54
N ASP A 130 10.85 6.67 6.33
CA ASP A 130 12.05 5.85 6.14
C ASP A 130 12.00 5.03 4.87
N SER A 131 13.19 4.64 4.38
CA SER A 131 13.33 3.70 3.28
C SER A 131 13.21 2.27 3.79
N VAL A 132 12.49 1.42 3.06
CA VAL A 132 12.33 -0.01 3.37
C VAL A 132 12.85 -0.86 2.23
N SER A 133 13.85 -1.70 2.50
CA SER A 133 14.44 -2.57 1.49
C SER A 133 13.59 -3.81 1.21
N VAL A 134 13.62 -4.29 -0.06
CA VAL A 134 12.88 -5.47 -0.47
C VAL A 134 13.64 -6.75 -0.14
N ASN A 135 12.94 -7.75 0.34
CA ASN A 135 13.46 -9.11 0.41
C ASN A 135 13.29 -9.82 -0.93
N ARG A 136 14.40 -10.05 -1.64
CA ARG A 136 14.41 -10.66 -2.99
C ARG A 136 13.75 -12.05 -3.01
N PHE A 137 13.86 -12.81 -1.93
CA PHE A 137 13.22 -14.13 -1.85
C PHE A 137 11.69 -14.03 -1.74
N LEU A 138 11.19 -13.13 -0.89
CA LEU A 138 9.75 -12.88 -0.74
C LEU A 138 9.17 -12.28 -2.02
N GLN A 139 9.89 -11.37 -2.65
CA GLN A 139 9.51 -10.78 -3.94
C GLN A 139 9.41 -11.84 -5.02
N GLY A 140 10.40 -12.73 -5.14
CA GLY A 140 10.38 -13.83 -6.10
C GLY A 140 9.19 -14.77 -5.89
N LYS A 141 8.91 -15.13 -4.63
CA LYS A 141 7.74 -15.94 -4.28
C LYS A 141 6.42 -15.25 -4.63
N TYR A 142 6.32 -13.95 -4.38
CA TYR A 142 5.14 -13.15 -4.69
C TYR A 142 4.89 -13.07 -6.22
N ILE A 143 5.93 -12.75 -7.00
CA ILE A 143 5.85 -12.68 -8.47
C ILE A 143 5.45 -14.04 -9.03
N LEU A 144 6.07 -15.14 -8.54
CA LEU A 144 5.73 -16.48 -8.96
C LEU A 144 4.28 -16.82 -8.63
N GLY A 145 3.82 -16.47 -7.42
CA GLY A 145 2.42 -16.65 -7.01
C GLY A 145 1.44 -15.89 -7.89
N GLN A 146 1.73 -14.63 -8.22
CA GLN A 146 0.90 -13.85 -9.14
C GLN A 146 0.88 -14.45 -10.57
N PHE A 147 2.04 -14.94 -11.04
CA PHE A 147 2.12 -15.59 -12.35
C PHE A 147 1.22 -16.82 -12.42
N PHE A 148 1.30 -17.72 -11.42
CA PHE A 148 0.47 -18.93 -11.37
C PHE A 148 -1.00 -18.67 -10.98
N SER A 149 -1.33 -17.50 -10.48
CA SER A 149 -2.73 -17.14 -10.18
C SER A 149 -3.56 -16.88 -11.44
N LYS A 150 -2.91 -16.48 -12.56
CA LYS A 150 -3.59 -16.20 -13.83
C LYS A 150 -4.23 -17.47 -14.40
N THR A 151 -5.52 -17.41 -14.73
CA THR A 151 -6.31 -18.55 -15.24
C THR A 151 -5.66 -19.23 -16.46
N ILE A 152 -5.10 -18.44 -17.38
CA ILE A 152 -4.41 -18.94 -18.57
C ILE A 152 -3.20 -19.80 -18.20
N VAL A 153 -2.40 -19.34 -17.21
CA VAL A 153 -1.20 -20.07 -16.76
C VAL A 153 -1.58 -21.39 -16.10
N LYS A 154 -2.67 -21.42 -15.32
CA LYS A 154 -3.21 -22.66 -14.73
C LYS A 154 -3.58 -23.68 -15.80
N ILE A 155 -4.29 -23.25 -16.84
CA ILE A 155 -4.69 -24.12 -17.95
C ILE A 155 -3.44 -24.65 -18.68
N VAL A 156 -2.50 -23.79 -19.02
CA VAL A 156 -1.25 -24.19 -19.70
C VAL A 156 -0.46 -25.18 -18.85
N THR A 157 -0.35 -24.93 -17.54
CA THR A 157 0.37 -25.84 -16.63
C THR A 157 -0.28 -27.22 -16.58
N ILE A 158 -1.61 -27.30 -16.53
CA ILE A 158 -2.35 -28.58 -16.57
C ILE A 158 -2.09 -29.31 -17.91
N VAL A 159 -2.14 -28.61 -19.04
CA VAL A 159 -1.86 -29.20 -20.36
C VAL A 159 -0.41 -29.74 -20.44
N VAL A 160 0.57 -28.99 -19.94
CA VAL A 160 1.98 -29.42 -19.91
C VAL A 160 2.16 -30.69 -19.05
N ILE A 161 1.50 -30.74 -17.89
CA ILE A 161 1.55 -31.93 -17.01
C ILE A 161 0.93 -33.13 -17.70
N LEU A 162 -0.24 -32.99 -18.36
CA LEU A 162 -0.87 -34.07 -19.10
C LEU A 162 -0.01 -34.56 -20.27
N LEU A 163 0.63 -33.64 -21.00
CA LEU A 163 1.59 -33.96 -22.07
C LEU A 163 2.80 -34.73 -21.52
N ALA A 164 3.37 -34.29 -20.41
CA ALA A 164 4.50 -34.98 -19.77
C ALA A 164 4.11 -36.41 -19.32
N LEU A 165 2.94 -36.58 -18.72
CA LEU A 165 2.41 -37.89 -18.33
C LEU A 165 2.19 -38.78 -19.57
N PHE A 166 1.62 -38.25 -20.64
CA PHE A 166 1.44 -38.95 -21.91
C PHE A 166 2.80 -39.42 -22.47
N LEU A 167 3.81 -38.55 -22.48
CA LEU A 167 5.16 -38.92 -22.94
C LEU A 167 5.80 -40.01 -22.08
N VAL A 168 5.63 -39.96 -20.75
CA VAL A 168 6.14 -41.02 -19.83
C VAL A 168 5.47 -42.37 -20.14
N VAL A 169 4.16 -42.39 -20.30
CA VAL A 169 3.40 -43.63 -20.65
C VAL A 169 3.82 -44.12 -22.02
N TRP A 170 3.93 -43.25 -23.02
CA TRP A 170 4.39 -43.57 -24.37
C TRP A 170 5.79 -44.19 -24.35
N PHE A 171 6.75 -43.59 -23.63
CA PHE A 171 8.12 -44.11 -23.51
C PHE A 171 8.15 -45.45 -22.79
N LYS A 172 7.28 -45.65 -21.78
CA LYS A 172 7.19 -46.91 -21.05
C LYS A 172 6.59 -48.04 -21.90
N MET A 173 5.63 -47.70 -22.79
CA MET A 173 4.99 -48.64 -23.73
C MET A 173 5.95 -49.05 -24.90
N LEU A 174 6.77 -48.10 -25.36
CA LEU A 174 7.72 -48.33 -26.47
C LEU A 174 9.03 -48.99 -26.01
N ARG A 175 9.29 -49.11 -24.71
CA ARG A 175 10.48 -49.89 -24.26
C ARG A 175 10.26 -51.36 -24.54
N PRO A 176 11.06 -51.98 -25.51
CA PRO A 176 10.94 -53.40 -25.77
C PRO A 176 11.28 -54.17 -24.54
N LYS A 177 10.34 -55.04 -24.11
CA LYS A 177 10.61 -56.00 -23.03
C LYS A 177 11.86 -56.82 -23.40
N LYS A 178 12.95 -56.62 -22.70
CA LYS A 178 14.13 -57.47 -22.84
C LYS A 178 13.66 -58.91 -22.53
N ARG A 179 13.53 -59.71 -23.61
CA ARG A 179 13.32 -61.17 -23.48
C ARG A 179 14.56 -61.72 -22.78
N TYR A 180 14.42 -62.18 -21.58
CA TYR A 180 15.42 -62.97 -20.91
C TYR A 180 15.55 -64.29 -21.67
N SER A 181 16.54 -64.44 -22.54
CA SER A 181 16.93 -65.68 -23.18
C SER A 181 17.58 -66.53 -22.09
N SER A 182 16.85 -67.48 -21.55
CA SER A 182 17.42 -68.53 -20.69
C SER A 182 18.27 -69.45 -21.60
N ARG A 183 19.56 -69.21 -21.61
CA ARG A 183 20.54 -70.08 -22.26
C ARG A 183 20.60 -71.36 -21.46
N ARG A 184 19.86 -72.38 -21.89
CA ARG A 184 19.96 -73.76 -21.42
C ARG A 184 21.41 -74.22 -21.68
N LYS A 185 22.21 -74.39 -20.64
CA LYS A 185 23.48 -75.14 -20.71
C LYS A 185 23.13 -76.60 -20.88
N ASN A 186 23.24 -77.11 -22.13
CA ASN A 186 23.26 -78.54 -22.40
C ASN A 186 24.62 -79.07 -21.91
N GLY A 187 24.62 -79.75 -20.80
CA GLY A 187 25.77 -80.57 -20.37
C GLY A 187 25.76 -81.89 -21.16
N SER A 188 26.57 -81.98 -22.18
CA SER A 188 26.92 -83.27 -22.75
C SER A 188 28.14 -83.80 -22.00
N GLY A 189 27.85 -84.84 -21.18
CA GLY A 189 28.91 -85.65 -20.58
C GLY A 189 29.66 -86.44 -21.64
N PHE A 190 30.92 -86.39 -21.60
CA PHE A 190 31.75 -87.46 -22.17
C PHE A 190 32.60 -88.13 -21.08
N ARG A 191 32.17 -89.33 -20.72
CA ARG A 191 32.99 -90.34 -20.05
C ARG A 191 34.04 -90.76 -21.06
N ASN A 192 35.33 -90.69 -20.73
CA ASN A 192 36.31 -91.55 -21.30
C ASN A 192 37.12 -92.28 -20.17
N TYR A 193 36.85 -93.55 -20.12
CA TYR A 193 37.56 -94.60 -19.47
C TYR A 193 38.72 -95.00 -20.37
N ARG A 194 39.89 -95.09 -19.74
CA ARG A 194 40.98 -96.01 -20.09
C ARG A 194 42.14 -95.57 -19.20
N GLY A 195 42.63 -96.36 -18.38
CA GLY A 195 42.93 -97.79 -18.40
C GLY A 195 44.44 -98.00 -18.41
N ARG A 196 45.01 -98.34 -17.27
CA ARG A 196 45.95 -99.43 -17.06
C ARG A 196 47.44 -99.24 -17.39
N ARG A 197 48.26 -99.59 -16.40
CA ARG A 197 49.58 -100.23 -16.38
C ARG A 197 50.79 -99.29 -16.46
N ARG A 198 51.74 -99.34 -15.65
CA ARG A 198 52.38 -100.35 -14.79
C ARG A 198 52.96 -99.71 -13.53
#